data_44c1c8bb4bcac3db16240a132682b8c0
#
_entry.id   44c1c8bb4bcac3db16240a132682b8c0
#
_cell.length_a   1.000
_cell.length_b   1.000
_cell.length_c   1.000
_cell.angle_alpha   90.00
_cell.angle_beta   90.00
_cell.angle_gamma   90.00
#
_symmetry.space_group_name_H-M   'P 1'
#
loop_
_entity.id
_entity.type
_entity.pdbx_description
1 polymer ?
#
loop_
_entity_poly.entity_id
_entity_poly.type
_entity_poly.pdbx_seq_one_letter_code
_entity_poly.pdbx_strand_id
1 'polypeptide(L)'
;DLFDIMVSQVRGATLEKHAETTILEANGVEVRPVTEEEEAYLKSLLKGSASKYQKAYRVINHETEKAFDEFANREGLSDGKENGICHLFHGTKHANVWSILTTGLKNRPPKDAVITGKAYGIGTYFAPDAIKSLGYTSRAGSKWANGDQAYGLMFICKVATGKPDQYY
;
A
#
# COMPACT_ATOMS: atom_id res chain seq x y z
N ASP A 1 -20.71 15.88 5.26
CA ASP A 1 -20.06 14.62 4.89
C ASP A 1 -19.56 13.90 6.13
N LEU A 2 -19.68 12.56 6.17
CA LEU A 2 -19.32 11.76 7.36
C LEU A 2 -17.85 11.98 7.77
N PHE A 3 -17.00 12.21 6.79
CA PHE A 3 -15.59 12.52 6.99
C PHE A 3 -15.39 13.88 7.67
N ASP A 4 -16.14 14.87 7.26
CA ASP A 4 -16.08 16.22 7.86
C ASP A 4 -16.63 16.22 9.30
N ILE A 5 -17.63 15.37 9.59
CA ILE A 5 -18.18 15.19 10.93
C ILE A 5 -17.15 14.52 11.85
N MET A 6 -16.45 13.50 11.38
CA MET A 6 -15.39 12.84 12.15
C MET A 6 -14.21 13.80 12.43
N VAL A 7 -13.81 14.59 11.44
CA VAL A 7 -12.76 15.61 11.59
C VAL A 7 -13.19 16.71 12.56
N SER A 8 -14.46 17.14 12.53
CA SER A 8 -14.96 18.16 13.44
C SER A 8 -15.08 17.68 14.88
N GLN A 9 -15.42 16.40 15.12
CA GLN A 9 -15.48 15.83 16.46
C GLN A 9 -14.10 15.66 17.11
N VAL A 10 -13.08 15.37 16.31
CA VAL A 10 -11.69 15.32 16.80
C VAL A 10 -11.17 16.71 17.14
N ARG A 11 -11.56 17.74 16.38
CA ARG A 11 -11.22 19.15 16.66
C ARG A 11 -11.87 19.72 17.93
N GLY A 12 -13.02 19.18 18.33
CA GLY A 12 -13.74 19.64 19.53
C GLY A 12 -13.15 19.13 20.86
N ALA A 13 -12.25 18.16 20.85
CA ALA A 13 -11.83 17.48 22.06
C ALA A 13 -10.54 18.02 22.71
N THR A 14 -9.73 18.86 22.04
CA THR A 14 -8.50 19.42 22.65
C THR A 14 -8.07 20.73 21.99
N LEU A 15 -8.48 21.85 22.55
CA LEU A 15 -7.95 23.19 22.26
C LEU A 15 -6.71 23.50 23.13
N GLU A 16 -5.72 22.63 23.11
CA GLU A 16 -4.37 22.98 23.52
C GLU A 16 -3.46 22.89 22.29
N LYS A 17 -2.63 23.93 22.09
CA LYS A 17 -1.67 24.12 21.01
C LYS A 17 -0.75 22.90 20.79
N HIS A 18 -1.28 21.83 20.22
CA HIS A 18 -0.46 20.81 19.60
C HIS A 18 -0.43 21.09 18.10
N ALA A 19 0.77 21.03 17.49
CA ALA A 19 0.93 21.00 16.05
C ALA A 19 -0.17 20.10 15.46
N GLU A 20 -0.87 20.58 14.43
CA GLU A 20 -2.00 19.85 13.83
C GLU A 20 -1.51 18.49 13.31
N THR A 21 -1.58 17.47 14.17
CA THR A 21 -1.25 16.10 13.84
C THR A 21 -2.40 15.53 13.03
N THR A 22 -2.13 15.04 11.85
CA THR A 22 -3.15 14.37 11.03
C THR A 22 -3.58 13.06 11.67
N ILE A 23 -4.76 12.54 11.28
CA ILE A 23 -5.24 11.23 11.78
C ILE A 23 -4.25 10.12 11.41
N LEU A 24 -3.56 10.21 10.27
CA LEU A 24 -2.54 9.25 9.88
C LEU A 24 -1.33 9.30 10.82
N GLU A 25 -0.80 10.50 11.09
CA GLU A 25 0.32 10.68 12.03
C GLU A 25 -0.02 10.20 13.43
N ALA A 26 -1.28 10.43 13.89
CA ALA A 26 -1.77 9.90 15.17
C ALA A 26 -1.78 8.35 15.20
N ASN A 27 -1.78 7.69 14.05
CA ASN A 27 -1.64 6.24 13.89
C ASN A 27 -0.22 5.80 13.50
N GLY A 28 0.78 6.66 13.65
CA GLY A 28 2.17 6.35 13.33
C GLY A 28 2.47 6.25 11.84
N VAL A 29 1.64 6.88 11.01
CA VAL A 29 1.79 6.86 9.54
C VAL A 29 2.05 8.26 9.02
N GLU A 30 3.18 8.44 8.36
CA GLU A 30 3.51 9.66 7.63
C GLU A 30 3.18 9.49 6.14
N VAL A 31 2.64 10.53 5.52
CA VAL A 31 2.38 10.57 4.08
C VAL A 31 2.92 11.88 3.53
N ARG A 32 3.80 11.79 2.55
CA ARG A 32 4.37 12.96 1.87
C ARG A 32 4.37 12.76 0.36
N PRO A 33 4.42 13.82 -0.44
CA PRO A 33 4.72 13.72 -1.86
C PRO A 33 6.06 12.99 -2.07
N VAL A 34 6.16 12.25 -3.16
CA VAL A 34 7.44 11.65 -3.58
C VAL A 34 8.42 12.73 -4.04
N THR A 35 9.72 12.48 -3.85
CA THR A 35 10.77 13.31 -4.44
C THR A 35 10.88 13.05 -5.95
N GLU A 36 11.61 13.89 -6.67
CA GLU A 36 11.85 13.70 -8.11
C GLU A 36 12.56 12.37 -8.41
N GLU A 37 13.51 11.98 -7.55
CA GLU A 37 14.23 10.71 -7.67
C GLU A 37 13.31 9.51 -7.42
N GLU A 38 12.47 9.59 -6.38
CA GLU A 38 11.46 8.56 -6.09
C GLU A 38 10.45 8.44 -7.25
N GLU A 39 10.02 9.57 -7.81
CA GLU A 39 9.08 9.58 -8.93
C GLU A 39 9.71 8.97 -10.19
N ALA A 40 10.95 9.32 -10.50
CA ALA A 40 11.69 8.73 -11.63
C ALA A 40 11.82 7.21 -11.47
N TYR A 41 12.16 6.76 -10.28
CA TYR A 41 12.22 5.33 -9.96
C TYR A 41 10.85 4.65 -10.13
N LEU A 42 9.78 5.23 -9.59
CA LEU A 42 8.42 4.71 -9.75
C LEU A 42 8.03 4.57 -11.22
N LYS A 43 8.30 5.60 -12.03
CA LYS A 43 8.02 5.58 -13.48
C LYS A 43 8.79 4.48 -14.19
N SER A 44 10.02 4.18 -13.77
CA SER A 44 10.81 3.08 -14.32
C SER A 44 10.17 1.70 -14.03
N LEU A 45 9.58 1.54 -12.85
CA LEU A 45 8.86 0.31 -12.48
C LEU A 45 7.54 0.14 -13.26
N LEU A 46 6.86 1.24 -13.59
CA LEU A 46 5.59 1.22 -14.31
C LEU A 46 5.73 0.79 -15.77
N LYS A 47 6.92 0.89 -16.35
CA LYS A 47 7.20 0.47 -17.73
C LYS A 47 6.15 1.01 -18.72
N GLY A 48 5.53 0.15 -19.51
CA GLY A 48 4.46 0.51 -20.46
C GLY A 48 3.19 1.11 -19.85
N SER A 49 3.05 1.06 -18.51
CA SER A 49 1.92 1.65 -17.78
C SER A 49 2.18 3.09 -17.32
N ALA A 50 3.34 3.66 -17.59
CA ALA A 50 3.72 4.99 -17.12
C ALA A 50 2.75 6.10 -17.57
N SER A 51 2.11 5.94 -18.74
CA SER A 51 1.09 6.86 -19.24
C SER A 51 -0.18 6.94 -18.38
N LYS A 52 -0.42 5.95 -17.51
CA LYS A 52 -1.55 5.90 -16.59
C LYS A 52 -1.23 6.49 -15.21
N TYR A 53 0.03 6.83 -14.99
CA TYR A 53 0.47 7.46 -13.75
C TYR A 53 -0.12 8.86 -13.60
N GLN A 54 -0.64 9.16 -12.43
CA GLN A 54 -1.18 10.47 -12.10
C GLN A 54 -0.38 11.14 -10.99
N LYS A 55 -0.24 10.47 -9.85
CA LYS A 55 0.40 11.01 -8.67
C LYS A 55 0.87 9.88 -7.74
N ALA A 56 1.90 10.12 -6.98
CA ALA A 56 2.36 9.21 -5.94
C ALA A 56 2.68 9.93 -4.64
N TYR A 57 2.60 9.16 -3.57
CA TYR A 57 2.96 9.59 -2.22
C TYR A 57 3.85 8.52 -1.59
N ARG A 58 4.85 8.97 -0.85
CA ARG A 58 5.60 8.10 0.07
C ARG A 58 4.77 7.90 1.31
N VAL A 59 4.56 6.65 1.67
CA VAL A 59 3.92 6.24 2.93
C VAL A 59 5.00 5.65 3.82
N ILE A 60 5.07 6.10 5.05
CA ILE A 60 5.99 5.63 6.08
C ILE A 60 5.16 5.21 7.27
N ASN A 61 5.08 3.90 7.50
CA ASN A 61 4.50 3.33 8.70
C ASN A 61 5.64 2.75 9.52
N HIS A 62 6.03 3.48 10.58
CA HIS A 62 7.22 3.17 11.37
C HIS A 62 7.20 1.79 12.00
N GLU A 63 6.02 1.29 12.39
CA GLU A 63 5.88 -0.05 12.96
C GLU A 63 6.14 -1.14 11.92
N THR A 64 5.51 -1.01 10.75
CA THR A 64 5.67 -2.01 9.69
C THR A 64 7.05 -1.96 9.04
N GLU A 65 7.65 -0.78 8.88
CA GLU A 65 9.02 -0.65 8.37
C GLU A 65 10.03 -1.29 9.33
N LYS A 66 9.91 -1.01 10.62
CA LYS A 66 10.77 -1.62 11.65
C LYS A 66 10.66 -3.15 11.62
N ALA A 67 9.44 -3.68 11.63
CA ALA A 67 9.22 -5.12 11.58
C ALA A 67 9.78 -5.77 10.31
N PHE A 68 9.66 -5.08 9.17
CA PHE A 68 10.24 -5.54 7.90
C PHE A 68 11.76 -5.56 7.94
N ASP A 69 12.39 -4.50 8.44
CA ASP A 69 13.85 -4.39 8.49
C ASP A 69 14.45 -5.40 9.47
N GLU A 70 13.81 -5.63 10.63
CA GLU A 70 14.21 -6.68 11.57
C GLU A 70 14.13 -8.07 10.93
N PHE A 71 13.07 -8.35 10.19
CA PHE A 71 12.93 -9.60 9.43
C PHE A 71 14.01 -9.73 8.36
N ALA A 72 14.18 -8.71 7.52
CA ALA A 72 15.14 -8.72 6.43
C ALA A 72 16.59 -8.93 6.93
N ASN A 73 16.96 -8.24 8.02
CA ASN A 73 18.27 -8.39 8.64
C ASN A 73 18.49 -9.80 9.19
N ARG A 74 17.49 -10.37 9.87
CA ARG A 74 17.56 -11.74 10.41
C ARG A 74 17.75 -12.77 9.33
N GLU A 75 17.05 -12.61 8.21
CA GLU A 75 17.12 -13.55 7.06
C GLU A 75 18.27 -13.22 6.08
N GLY A 76 19.06 -12.18 6.34
CA GLY A 76 20.17 -11.76 5.48
C GLY A 76 19.72 -11.30 4.09
N LEU A 77 18.55 -10.65 4.00
CA LEU A 77 17.99 -10.13 2.77
C LEU A 77 18.40 -8.68 2.54
N SER A 78 18.52 -8.28 1.28
CA SER A 78 18.77 -6.90 0.86
C SER A 78 18.08 -6.58 -0.46
N ASP A 79 18.15 -5.32 -0.89
CA ASP A 79 17.50 -4.88 -2.11
C ASP A 79 18.04 -5.59 -3.36
N GLY A 80 17.13 -5.96 -4.24
CA GLY A 80 17.37 -6.69 -5.47
C GLY A 80 16.76 -8.09 -5.45
N LYS A 81 16.28 -8.53 -6.59
CA LYS A 81 15.62 -9.84 -6.74
C LYS A 81 16.53 -10.99 -6.27
N GLU A 82 17.81 -10.91 -6.58
CA GLU A 82 18.80 -11.93 -6.22
C GLU A 82 19.15 -11.92 -4.73
N ASN A 83 18.92 -10.77 -4.07
CA ASN A 83 19.19 -10.58 -2.66
C ASN A 83 17.92 -10.75 -1.78
N GLY A 84 16.79 -11.02 -2.39
CA GLY A 84 15.57 -11.43 -1.74
C GLY A 84 14.60 -10.32 -1.38
N ILE A 85 14.83 -9.06 -1.78
CA ILE A 85 13.88 -7.96 -1.60
C ILE A 85 13.55 -7.35 -2.97
N CYS A 86 12.25 -7.27 -3.27
CA CYS A 86 11.74 -6.70 -4.51
C CYS A 86 10.69 -5.61 -4.24
N HIS A 87 10.57 -4.65 -5.16
CA HIS A 87 9.44 -3.73 -5.21
C HIS A 87 8.36 -4.32 -6.12
N LEU A 88 7.19 -4.60 -5.55
CA LEU A 88 6.08 -5.23 -6.24
C LEU A 88 4.79 -4.43 -6.05
N PHE A 89 3.87 -4.58 -7.00
CA PHE A 89 2.60 -3.87 -7.02
C PHE A 89 1.52 -4.65 -6.28
N HIS A 90 0.70 -3.94 -5.51
CA HIS A 90 -0.49 -4.45 -4.87
C HIS A 90 -1.68 -3.54 -5.17
N GLY A 91 -2.65 -4.03 -5.92
CA GLY A 91 -3.91 -3.34 -6.21
C GLY A 91 -4.95 -3.67 -5.16
N THR A 92 -5.69 -2.67 -4.70
CA THR A 92 -6.73 -2.84 -3.69
C THR A 92 -7.92 -1.92 -3.90
N LYS A 93 -9.06 -2.27 -3.30
CA LYS A 93 -10.23 -1.39 -3.28
C LYS A 93 -10.02 -0.23 -2.30
N HIS A 94 -10.64 0.93 -2.58
CA HIS A 94 -10.52 2.12 -1.73
C HIS A 94 -10.90 1.85 -0.27
N ALA A 95 -11.91 1.00 -0.05
CA ALA A 95 -12.34 0.63 1.29
C ALA A 95 -11.25 -0.02 2.16
N ASN A 96 -10.23 -0.62 1.55
CA ASN A 96 -9.15 -1.28 2.28
C ASN A 96 -7.95 -0.36 2.53
N VAL A 97 -7.89 0.80 1.86
CA VAL A 97 -6.70 1.67 1.87
C VAL A 97 -6.35 2.11 3.27
N TRP A 98 -7.33 2.57 4.04
CA TRP A 98 -7.12 3.01 5.42
C TRP A 98 -6.50 1.91 6.29
N SER A 99 -7.08 0.73 6.26
CA SER A 99 -6.56 -0.42 7.01
C SER A 99 -5.14 -0.79 6.60
N ILE A 100 -4.84 -0.79 5.29
CA ILE A 100 -3.50 -1.09 4.80
C ILE A 100 -2.48 -0.04 5.24
N LEU A 101 -2.83 1.25 5.20
CA LEU A 101 -1.96 2.34 5.65
C LEU A 101 -1.62 2.21 7.13
N THR A 102 -2.60 1.90 7.97
CA THR A 102 -2.45 1.90 9.43
C THR A 102 -1.92 0.59 10.01
N THR A 103 -2.22 -0.54 9.37
CA THR A 103 -1.86 -1.87 9.92
C THR A 103 -0.95 -2.71 9.02
N GLY A 104 -0.60 -2.20 7.84
CA GLY A 104 0.11 -2.95 6.82
C GLY A 104 -0.74 -4.01 6.12
N LEU A 105 -0.14 -4.71 5.16
CA LEU A 105 -0.77 -5.82 4.46
C LEU A 105 -0.74 -7.08 5.33
N LYS A 106 -1.90 -7.66 5.60
CA LYS A 106 -2.04 -8.86 6.44
C LYS A 106 -2.45 -10.08 5.63
N ASN A 107 -1.79 -11.21 5.85
CA ASN A 107 -2.11 -12.49 5.19
C ASN A 107 -3.48 -13.04 5.62
N ARG A 108 -3.95 -12.66 6.80
CA ARG A 108 -5.27 -13.01 7.32
C ARG A 108 -5.99 -11.74 7.75
N PRO A 109 -6.58 -11.00 6.81
CA PRO A 109 -7.36 -9.82 7.17
C PRO A 109 -8.59 -10.21 8.00
N PRO A 110 -9.20 -9.27 8.75
CA PRO A 110 -10.44 -9.50 9.48
C PRO A 110 -11.52 -10.12 8.59
N LYS A 111 -12.48 -10.82 9.20
CA LYS A 111 -13.57 -11.54 8.47
C LYS A 111 -14.36 -10.64 7.54
N ASP A 112 -14.43 -9.35 7.84
CA ASP A 112 -15.21 -8.34 7.12
C ASP A 112 -14.42 -7.69 5.96
N ALA A 113 -13.14 -8.01 5.79
CA ALA A 113 -12.34 -7.45 4.71
C ALA A 113 -12.80 -8.00 3.35
N VAL A 114 -12.97 -7.10 2.39
CA VAL A 114 -13.28 -7.49 1.01
C VAL A 114 -12.04 -8.14 0.38
N ILE A 115 -12.03 -9.46 0.35
CA ILE A 115 -10.94 -10.25 -0.25
C ILE A 115 -11.32 -10.59 -1.69
N THR A 116 -10.58 -10.06 -2.65
CA THR A 116 -10.70 -10.41 -4.06
C THR A 116 -9.47 -11.22 -4.49
N GLY A 117 -9.70 -12.43 -4.97
CA GLY A 117 -8.66 -13.31 -5.50
C GLY A 117 -8.13 -14.30 -4.46
N LYS A 118 -8.43 -15.59 -4.69
CA LYS A 118 -7.93 -16.73 -3.91
C LYS A 118 -7.34 -17.82 -4.84
N ALA A 119 -6.90 -17.41 -6.03
CA ALA A 119 -6.49 -18.37 -7.07
C ALA A 119 -5.32 -19.27 -6.63
N TYR A 120 -4.47 -18.79 -5.72
CA TYR A 120 -3.28 -19.50 -5.24
C TYR A 120 -3.30 -19.72 -3.71
N GLY A 121 -4.48 -19.69 -3.09
CA GLY A 121 -4.64 -19.93 -1.65
C GLY A 121 -4.68 -18.65 -0.80
N ILE A 122 -4.42 -18.80 0.52
CA ILE A 122 -4.46 -17.69 1.47
C ILE A 122 -3.11 -16.98 1.47
N GLY A 123 -3.11 -15.69 1.16
CA GLY A 123 -1.89 -14.87 1.14
C GLY A 123 -2.14 -13.46 0.65
N THR A 124 -1.13 -12.63 0.75
CA THR A 124 -1.12 -11.31 0.13
C THR A 124 -0.52 -11.44 -1.27
N TYR A 125 -1.26 -10.99 -2.27
CA TYR A 125 -0.87 -11.11 -3.67
C TYR A 125 -0.18 -9.86 -4.16
N PHE A 126 0.96 -10.05 -4.82
CA PHE A 126 1.73 -9.01 -5.46
C PHE A 126 1.93 -9.33 -6.94
N ALA A 127 2.20 -8.31 -7.73
CA ALA A 127 2.57 -8.47 -9.14
C ALA A 127 3.81 -7.64 -9.47
N PRO A 128 4.71 -8.17 -10.31
CA PRO A 128 5.84 -7.40 -10.84
C PRO A 128 5.41 -6.40 -11.91
N ASP A 129 4.15 -6.48 -12.38
CA ASP A 129 3.58 -5.62 -13.42
C ASP A 129 2.36 -4.86 -12.88
N ALA A 130 2.38 -3.54 -13.06
CA ALA A 130 1.32 -2.64 -12.62
C ALA A 130 -0.04 -2.94 -13.28
N ILE A 131 -0.07 -3.37 -14.54
CA ILE A 131 -1.32 -3.66 -15.27
C ILE A 131 -2.12 -4.75 -14.57
N LYS A 132 -1.46 -5.79 -14.08
CA LYS A 132 -2.13 -6.88 -13.36
C LYS A 132 -2.77 -6.35 -12.07
N SER A 133 -2.06 -5.51 -11.33
CA SER A 133 -2.57 -4.93 -10.07
C SER A 133 -3.69 -3.91 -10.28
N LEU A 134 -3.73 -3.21 -11.41
CA LEU A 134 -4.80 -2.28 -11.77
C LEU A 134 -6.18 -2.94 -11.79
N GLY A 135 -6.26 -4.20 -12.21
CA GLY A 135 -7.50 -4.99 -12.21
C GLY A 135 -8.12 -5.21 -10.83
N TYR A 136 -7.36 -5.03 -9.76
CA TYR A 136 -7.82 -5.19 -8.37
C TYR A 136 -8.17 -3.87 -7.68
N THR A 137 -7.95 -2.74 -8.33
CA THR A 137 -8.28 -1.40 -7.79
C THR A 137 -9.79 -1.11 -7.90
N SER A 138 -10.23 0.00 -7.30
CA SER A 138 -11.64 0.46 -7.40
C SER A 138 -12.01 0.94 -8.81
N ARG A 139 -11.04 1.15 -9.70
CA ARG A 139 -11.27 1.44 -11.09
C ARG A 139 -11.83 0.24 -11.88
N ALA A 140 -11.44 -0.97 -11.48
CA ALA A 140 -12.01 -2.18 -12.07
C ALA A 140 -13.36 -2.50 -11.41
N GLY A 141 -14.41 -2.65 -12.22
CA GLY A 141 -15.70 -3.13 -11.78
C GLY A 141 -15.63 -4.54 -11.17
N SER A 142 -16.64 -4.89 -10.42
CA SER A 142 -16.89 -6.26 -9.97
C SER A 142 -18.21 -6.73 -10.56
N LYS A 143 -18.55 -8.03 -10.41
CA LYS A 143 -19.86 -8.56 -10.82
C LYS A 143 -21.07 -7.80 -10.24
N TRP A 144 -20.86 -7.06 -9.15
CA TRP A 144 -21.89 -6.43 -8.34
C TRP A 144 -21.80 -4.91 -8.28
N ALA A 145 -20.72 -4.32 -8.80
CA ALA A 145 -20.51 -2.87 -8.82
C ALA A 145 -19.78 -2.46 -10.10
N ASN A 146 -20.28 -1.45 -10.76
CA ASN A 146 -19.57 -0.85 -11.88
C ASN A 146 -18.28 -0.20 -11.37
N GLY A 147 -17.18 -0.40 -12.06
CA GLY A 147 -15.92 0.27 -11.79
C GLY A 147 -15.96 1.66 -12.42
N ASP A 148 -16.58 2.60 -11.75
CA ASP A 148 -16.79 3.97 -12.21
C ASP A 148 -15.81 4.98 -11.61
N GLN A 149 -14.87 4.52 -10.78
CA GLN A 149 -13.87 5.39 -10.20
C GLN A 149 -12.86 5.83 -11.26
N ALA A 150 -12.72 7.15 -11.44
CA ALA A 150 -11.78 7.74 -12.37
C ALA A 150 -10.33 7.34 -12.07
N TYR A 151 -10.02 7.07 -10.79
CA TYR A 151 -8.70 6.73 -10.31
C TYR A 151 -8.69 5.41 -9.54
N GLY A 152 -7.64 4.63 -9.75
CA GLY A 152 -7.32 3.46 -8.93
C GLY A 152 -6.13 3.77 -8.02
N LEU A 153 -6.21 3.36 -6.76
CA LEU A 153 -5.08 3.39 -5.83
C LEU A 153 -4.35 2.06 -5.88
N MET A 154 -3.03 2.12 -5.90
CA MET A 154 -2.16 0.96 -5.95
C MET A 154 -0.94 1.21 -5.08
N PHE A 155 -0.58 0.22 -4.29
CA PHE A 155 0.64 0.25 -3.50
C PHE A 155 1.81 -0.31 -4.29
N ILE A 156 2.98 0.30 -4.15
CA ILE A 156 4.27 -0.29 -4.48
C ILE A 156 4.92 -0.64 -3.16
N CYS A 157 5.08 -1.93 -2.94
CA CYS A 157 5.53 -2.48 -1.66
C CYS A 157 6.94 -3.03 -1.78
N LYS A 158 7.75 -2.78 -0.76
CA LYS A 158 8.98 -3.51 -0.51
C LYS A 158 8.60 -4.89 0.02
N VAL A 159 8.94 -5.95 -0.69
CA VAL A 159 8.51 -7.32 -0.39
C VAL A 159 9.71 -8.22 -0.23
N ALA A 160 9.80 -8.91 0.90
CA ALA A 160 10.77 -9.97 1.13
C ALA A 160 10.31 -11.24 0.40
N THR A 161 10.90 -11.50 -0.74
CA THR A 161 10.58 -12.66 -1.60
C THR A 161 11.46 -13.87 -1.31
N GLY A 162 12.50 -13.71 -0.49
CA GLY A 162 13.54 -14.73 -0.31
C GLY A 162 14.54 -14.74 -1.46
N LYS A 163 15.66 -15.46 -1.27
CA LYS A 163 16.66 -15.63 -2.31
C LYS A 163 16.21 -16.70 -3.32
N PRO A 164 16.69 -16.66 -4.56
CA PRO A 164 16.23 -17.57 -5.63
C PRO A 164 16.32 -19.06 -5.30
N ASP A 165 17.29 -19.46 -4.51
CA ASP A 165 17.51 -20.83 -4.03
C ASP A 165 16.55 -21.26 -2.89
N GLN A 166 15.75 -20.34 -2.38
CA GLN A 166 14.77 -20.57 -1.30
C GLN A 166 13.33 -20.71 -1.82
N TYR A 167 13.10 -20.61 -3.14
CA TYR A 167 11.78 -20.84 -3.75
C TYR A 167 11.54 -22.36 -3.88
N TYR A 168 10.45 -22.83 -3.29
CA TYR A 168 9.94 -24.17 -3.45
C TYR A 168 8.86 -24.24 -4.53
#